data_bcb1f96980feac537d49fbd15f552594
#
_entry.id   bcb1f96980feac537d49fbd15f552594
#
_cell.length_a   1.000
_cell.length_b   1.000
_cell.length_c   1.000
_cell.angle_alpha   90.00
_cell.angle_beta   90.00
_cell.angle_gamma   90.00
#
_symmetry.space_group_name_H-M   'P 1'
#
loop_
_entity.id
_entity.type
_entity.pdbx_description
1 polymer ?
#
loop_
_entity_poly.entity_id
_entity_poly.type
_entity_poly.pdbx_seq_one_letter_code
_entity_poly.pdbx_strand_id
1 'polypeptide(L)'
;MKSFTISEIIDASEGKFFGDLDLLSKEVSFITTDSRKAGKGGVFAAIVGERVDGHSFIPQCMELGMLCSISERTPSDDSAHILVENTPEALRKIAKAYREKFEIPFVGISGSVGKTSTKEIIASVLAEHFHTHKTQGNFNNALGVPITLFALEETHTAAVIEMGISDFGEMSVLAEMAQPSIAVLTNVGKCHLENLKDLEGVMKAKTEMFNYLQSGGTVVLNGDDENLRKAEIPEGAKVIYYGLGGDNDIFATDIKSDNESFTDFTVHTTDGTFKARINSLGNHMVQNALAAVAVARTLGLSEKEIVQGLENYRTIGGRANIIKTEKLTVIDDCYNANPESMKASLKTLANFDGRRVALLGDMKELGEKERELHFEIGKLAAELKLDLLITVGDLSLEMYKAARPYIDAEWYQSIEEAKLYMYEMLTIGDTVLVKASHSMKFDELVEQIKEL
;
A
#
# COMPACT_ATOMS: atom_id res chain seq x y z
N MET A 1 14.86 -18.71 2.72
CA MET A 1 15.74 -17.56 2.30
C MET A 1 16.80 -18.07 1.32
N LYS A 2 17.40 -17.17 0.49
CA LYS A 2 18.67 -17.44 -0.20
C LYS A 2 19.76 -17.57 0.86
N SER A 3 20.82 -18.37 0.60
CA SER A 3 21.91 -18.61 1.55
C SER A 3 22.40 -17.31 2.21
N PHE A 4 22.28 -17.24 3.54
CA PHE A 4 22.63 -16.09 4.37
C PHE A 4 23.02 -16.60 5.76
N THR A 5 24.29 -16.44 6.13
CA THR A 5 24.85 -17.00 7.35
C THR A 5 24.80 -16.03 8.53
N ILE A 6 24.96 -16.56 9.76
CA ILE A 6 25.08 -15.70 10.95
C ILE A 6 26.27 -14.76 10.83
N SER A 7 27.41 -15.19 10.24
CA SER A 7 28.56 -14.31 10.00
C SER A 7 28.20 -13.12 9.11
N GLU A 8 27.48 -13.36 8.01
CA GLU A 8 27.04 -12.27 7.11
C GLU A 8 26.06 -11.31 7.80
N ILE A 9 25.20 -11.81 8.71
CA ILE A 9 24.30 -10.97 9.51
C ILE A 9 25.10 -10.10 10.48
N ILE A 10 26.14 -10.64 11.13
CA ILE A 10 27.02 -9.87 12.02
C ILE A 10 27.72 -8.76 11.25
N ASP A 11 28.32 -9.09 10.10
CA ASP A 11 29.03 -8.12 9.27
C ASP A 11 28.08 -7.00 8.79
N ALA A 12 26.89 -7.37 8.34
CA ALA A 12 25.90 -6.40 7.88
C ALA A 12 25.35 -5.50 9.01
N SER A 13 25.14 -6.05 10.20
CA SER A 13 24.61 -5.32 11.35
C SER A 13 25.64 -4.49 12.09
N GLU A 14 26.95 -4.73 11.82
CA GLU A 14 28.08 -4.17 12.62
C GLU A 14 27.99 -4.57 14.08
N GLY A 15 27.29 -5.66 14.37
CA GLY A 15 27.03 -6.15 15.73
C GLY A 15 28.17 -6.99 16.30
N LYS A 16 28.09 -7.25 17.60
CA LYS A 16 29.05 -8.14 18.28
C LYS A 16 28.36 -9.42 18.68
N PHE A 17 28.88 -10.55 18.20
CA PHE A 17 28.33 -11.87 18.49
C PHE A 17 28.80 -12.41 19.84
N PHE A 18 27.86 -13.01 20.59
CA PHE A 18 28.07 -13.75 21.82
C PHE A 18 27.36 -15.10 21.68
N GLY A 19 28.11 -16.19 21.77
CA GLY A 19 27.59 -17.55 21.64
C GLY A 19 28.63 -18.52 21.12
N ASP A 20 28.20 -19.71 20.72
CA ASP A 20 29.05 -20.74 20.13
C ASP A 20 29.48 -20.32 18.72
N LEU A 21 30.79 -20.31 18.46
CA LEU A 21 31.38 -19.92 17.20
C LEU A 21 30.98 -20.87 16.04
N ASP A 22 30.56 -22.09 16.34
CA ASP A 22 30.05 -23.03 15.35
C ASP A 22 28.74 -22.53 14.67
N LEU A 23 28.04 -21.59 15.30
CA LEU A 23 26.85 -20.94 14.73
C LEU A 23 27.18 -19.98 13.58
N LEU A 24 28.40 -19.43 13.52
CA LEU A 24 28.77 -18.41 12.53
C LEU A 24 28.57 -18.86 11.08
N SER A 25 28.84 -20.14 10.81
CA SER A 25 28.68 -20.76 9.48
C SER A 25 27.25 -21.27 9.20
N LYS A 26 26.34 -21.20 10.17
CA LYS A 26 24.96 -21.68 9.98
C LYS A 26 24.18 -20.77 9.07
N GLU A 27 23.51 -21.37 8.10
CA GLU A 27 22.54 -20.68 7.25
C GLU A 27 21.27 -20.41 8.02
N VAL A 28 20.76 -19.19 7.87
CA VAL A 28 19.53 -18.72 8.51
C VAL A 28 18.34 -19.04 7.62
N SER A 29 17.34 -19.70 8.18
CA SER A 29 16.12 -20.06 7.46
C SER A 29 15.18 -18.90 7.30
N PHE A 30 15.09 -18.00 8.29
CA PHE A 30 14.27 -16.78 8.30
C PHE A 30 14.70 -15.83 9.42
N ILE A 31 14.34 -14.55 9.25
CA ILE A 31 14.50 -13.52 10.28
C ILE A 31 13.10 -12.99 10.64
N THR A 32 12.79 -12.88 11.93
CA THR A 32 11.48 -12.40 12.39
C THR A 32 11.58 -11.49 13.60
N THR A 33 10.65 -10.54 13.69
CA THR A 33 10.41 -9.69 14.88
C THR A 33 9.20 -10.18 15.69
N ASP A 34 8.47 -11.19 15.18
CA ASP A 34 7.27 -11.74 15.80
C ASP A 34 7.62 -13.06 16.52
N SER A 35 7.61 -13.05 17.86
CA SER A 35 7.92 -14.21 18.69
C SER A 35 6.99 -15.41 18.45
N ARG A 36 5.77 -15.18 17.94
CA ARG A 36 4.81 -16.25 17.60
C ARG A 36 5.24 -17.03 16.35
N LYS A 37 6.16 -16.48 15.57
CA LYS A 37 6.77 -17.12 14.38
C LYS A 37 8.14 -17.73 14.69
N ALA A 38 8.55 -17.76 15.98
CA ALA A 38 9.80 -18.37 16.36
C ALA A 38 9.82 -19.87 16.01
N GLY A 39 10.99 -20.36 15.58
CA GLY A 39 11.15 -21.75 15.15
C GLY A 39 12.59 -22.09 14.77
N LYS A 40 12.82 -23.36 14.47
CA LYS A 40 14.15 -23.90 14.21
C LYS A 40 14.84 -23.20 13.02
N GLY A 41 16.08 -22.78 13.23
CA GLY A 41 16.94 -22.22 12.19
C GLY A 41 16.72 -20.73 11.90
N GLY A 42 15.83 -20.06 12.64
CA GLY A 42 15.58 -18.63 12.47
C GLY A 42 16.48 -17.74 13.34
N VAL A 43 16.41 -16.43 13.11
CA VAL A 43 16.99 -15.36 13.91
C VAL A 43 15.87 -14.46 14.40
N PHE A 44 15.80 -14.24 15.72
CA PHE A 44 14.80 -13.36 16.33
C PHE A 44 15.38 -11.97 16.58
N ALA A 45 14.76 -10.92 16.00
CA ALA A 45 15.15 -9.54 16.27
C ALA A 45 14.24 -8.93 17.34
N ALA A 46 14.81 -8.61 18.49
CA ALA A 46 14.09 -8.07 19.64
C ALA A 46 13.93 -6.56 19.49
N ILE A 47 12.70 -6.10 19.25
CA ILE A 47 12.36 -4.68 19.11
C ILE A 47 11.62 -4.21 20.36
N VAL A 48 11.94 -3.03 20.85
CA VAL A 48 11.17 -2.34 21.88
C VAL A 48 9.98 -1.64 21.23
N GLY A 49 8.79 -2.15 21.42
CA GLY A 49 7.55 -1.56 20.95
C GLY A 49 6.88 -0.69 22.00
N GLU A 50 5.85 0.05 21.62
CA GLU A 50 5.10 0.95 22.53
C GLU A 50 4.47 0.24 23.73
N ARG A 51 4.02 -1.00 23.55
CA ARG A 51 3.28 -1.77 24.57
C ARG A 51 4.07 -2.93 25.13
N VAL A 52 5.03 -3.45 24.39
CA VAL A 52 5.73 -4.69 24.71
C VAL A 52 7.19 -4.58 24.28
N ASP A 53 8.09 -5.00 25.18
CA ASP A 53 9.52 -5.12 24.90
C ASP A 53 9.83 -6.52 24.36
N GLY A 54 10.24 -6.59 23.09
CA GLY A 54 10.58 -7.83 22.40
C GLY A 54 11.68 -8.65 23.05
N HIS A 55 12.58 -8.02 23.82
CA HIS A 55 13.66 -8.69 24.53
C HIS A 55 13.15 -9.72 25.56
N SER A 56 11.95 -9.51 26.11
CA SER A 56 11.34 -10.45 27.08
C SER A 56 10.98 -11.80 26.46
N PHE A 57 10.89 -11.88 25.13
CA PHE A 57 10.56 -13.13 24.40
C PHE A 57 11.79 -13.92 23.95
N ILE A 58 13.01 -13.37 24.10
CA ILE A 58 14.23 -14.05 23.61
C ILE A 58 14.34 -15.47 24.20
N PRO A 59 14.23 -15.70 25.53
CA PRO A 59 14.37 -17.05 26.07
C PRO A 59 13.39 -18.05 25.43
N GLN A 60 12.11 -17.67 25.32
CA GLN A 60 11.09 -18.49 24.69
C GLN A 60 11.40 -18.78 23.21
N CYS A 61 11.88 -17.79 22.47
CA CYS A 61 12.24 -17.97 21.06
C CYS A 61 13.43 -18.95 20.91
N MET A 62 14.41 -18.86 21.81
CA MET A 62 15.57 -19.76 21.79
C MET A 62 15.17 -21.20 22.13
N GLU A 63 14.25 -21.42 23.08
CA GLU A 63 13.69 -22.75 23.38
C GLU A 63 12.99 -23.38 22.17
N LEU A 64 12.40 -22.56 21.26
CA LEU A 64 11.76 -23.00 20.03
C LEU A 64 12.77 -23.28 18.89
N GLY A 65 14.10 -23.16 19.17
CA GLY A 65 15.16 -23.55 18.26
C GLY A 65 15.66 -22.45 17.32
N MET A 66 15.48 -21.17 17.69
CA MET A 66 16.17 -20.07 16.99
C MET A 66 17.67 -20.21 17.14
N LEU A 67 18.46 -19.80 16.14
CA LEU A 67 19.92 -19.86 16.13
C LEU A 67 20.55 -18.84 17.07
N CYS A 68 20.03 -17.61 17.03
CA CYS A 68 20.42 -16.51 17.92
C CYS A 68 19.35 -15.41 17.89
N SER A 69 19.52 -14.41 18.75
CA SER A 69 18.76 -13.16 18.70
C SER A 69 19.62 -11.98 18.22
N ILE A 70 18.97 -10.93 17.68
CA ILE A 70 19.54 -9.58 17.52
C ILE A 70 18.93 -8.73 18.62
N SER A 71 19.78 -8.09 19.43
CA SER A 71 19.37 -7.53 20.72
C SER A 71 20.20 -6.31 21.09
N GLU A 72 19.59 -5.31 21.73
CA GLU A 72 20.27 -4.11 22.26
C GLU A 72 20.89 -4.33 23.63
N ARG A 73 20.72 -5.51 24.21
CA ARG A 73 21.28 -5.92 25.50
C ARG A 73 21.47 -7.42 25.58
N THR A 74 22.33 -7.88 26.48
CA THR A 74 22.52 -9.30 26.74
C THR A 74 21.21 -9.94 27.22
N PRO A 75 20.74 -11.05 26.63
CA PRO A 75 19.56 -11.78 27.09
C PRO A 75 19.72 -12.29 28.53
N SER A 76 18.60 -12.43 29.24
CA SER A 76 18.59 -12.85 30.66
C SER A 76 19.04 -14.31 30.89
N ASP A 77 19.01 -15.12 29.85
CA ASP A 77 19.41 -16.53 29.82
C ASP A 77 20.80 -16.76 29.20
N ASP A 78 21.54 -15.69 28.94
CA ASP A 78 22.85 -15.71 28.27
C ASP A 78 22.87 -16.49 26.92
N SER A 79 21.72 -16.61 26.28
CA SER A 79 21.60 -17.29 24.98
C SER A 79 22.39 -16.59 23.87
N ALA A 80 22.65 -17.32 22.77
CA ALA A 80 23.37 -16.78 21.61
C ALA A 80 22.70 -15.53 21.05
N HIS A 81 23.45 -14.43 20.90
CA HIS A 81 22.93 -13.17 20.42
C HIS A 81 23.95 -12.32 19.67
N ILE A 82 23.45 -11.46 18.80
CA ILE A 82 24.18 -10.38 18.15
C ILE A 82 23.79 -9.09 18.87
N LEU A 83 24.72 -8.52 19.63
CA LEU A 83 24.53 -7.27 20.35
C LEU A 83 24.72 -6.10 19.38
N VAL A 84 23.72 -5.25 19.29
CA VAL A 84 23.70 -4.05 18.44
C VAL A 84 23.30 -2.82 19.24
N GLU A 85 23.61 -1.63 18.77
CA GLU A 85 23.21 -0.38 19.42
C GLU A 85 21.70 -0.09 19.23
N ASN A 86 21.15 -0.44 18.06
CA ASN A 86 19.76 -0.20 17.70
C ASN A 86 19.25 -1.33 16.80
N THR A 87 18.31 -2.12 17.27
CA THR A 87 17.78 -3.29 16.54
C THR A 87 17.06 -2.90 15.23
N PRO A 88 16.18 -1.89 15.18
CA PRO A 88 15.59 -1.41 13.94
C PRO A 88 16.63 -1.01 12.88
N GLU A 89 17.69 -0.31 13.26
CA GLU A 89 18.76 0.08 12.34
C GLU A 89 19.56 -1.13 11.85
N ALA A 90 19.90 -2.05 12.75
CA ALA A 90 20.57 -3.29 12.39
C ALA A 90 19.74 -4.11 11.38
N LEU A 91 18.41 -4.22 11.59
CA LEU A 91 17.52 -4.88 10.65
C LEU A 91 17.53 -4.25 9.27
N ARG A 92 17.60 -2.93 9.17
CA ARG A 92 17.68 -2.22 7.88
C ARG A 92 18.97 -2.55 7.14
N LYS A 93 20.12 -2.51 7.85
CA LYS A 93 21.43 -2.87 7.28
C LYS A 93 21.46 -4.34 6.82
N ILE A 94 20.93 -5.26 7.63
CA ILE A 94 20.82 -6.68 7.30
C ILE A 94 19.91 -6.89 6.08
N ALA A 95 18.76 -6.20 6.02
CA ALA A 95 17.82 -6.29 4.91
C ALA A 95 18.43 -5.79 3.59
N LYS A 96 19.19 -4.69 3.64
CA LYS A 96 19.95 -4.17 2.50
C LYS A 96 20.97 -5.21 2.02
N ALA A 97 21.81 -5.75 2.90
CA ALA A 97 22.78 -6.77 2.56
C ALA A 97 22.14 -8.05 2.00
N TYR A 98 21.00 -8.46 2.56
CA TYR A 98 20.25 -9.60 2.03
C TYR A 98 19.67 -9.32 0.65
N ARG A 99 19.09 -8.12 0.42
CA ARG A 99 18.57 -7.69 -0.89
C ARG A 99 19.67 -7.67 -1.95
N GLU A 100 20.89 -7.28 -1.63
CA GLU A 100 22.02 -7.20 -2.55
C GLU A 100 22.47 -8.58 -3.10
N LYS A 101 22.01 -9.68 -2.49
CA LYS A 101 22.21 -11.04 -3.02
C LYS A 101 21.34 -11.38 -4.24
N PHE A 102 20.39 -10.51 -4.62
CA PHE A 102 19.44 -10.76 -5.71
C PHE A 102 19.69 -9.83 -6.89
N GLU A 103 19.95 -10.42 -8.05
CA GLU A 103 20.09 -9.72 -9.34
C GLU A 103 18.79 -9.79 -10.17
N ILE A 104 17.67 -9.51 -9.53
CA ILE A 104 16.34 -9.49 -10.16
C ILE A 104 15.80 -8.06 -10.23
N PRO A 105 14.83 -7.75 -11.11
CA PRO A 105 14.19 -6.46 -11.10
C PRO A 105 13.42 -6.21 -9.80
N PHE A 106 13.66 -5.04 -9.18
CA PHE A 106 12.92 -4.53 -8.02
C PHE A 106 12.11 -3.33 -8.45
N VAL A 107 10.81 -3.44 -8.30
CA VAL A 107 9.87 -2.34 -8.53
C VAL A 107 9.54 -1.70 -7.20
N GLY A 108 10.03 -0.48 -6.97
CA GLY A 108 9.65 0.33 -5.81
C GLY A 108 8.41 1.15 -6.12
N ILE A 109 7.42 1.13 -5.24
CA ILE A 109 6.19 1.87 -5.44
C ILE A 109 5.82 2.74 -4.25
N SER A 110 5.48 4.01 -4.53
CA SER A 110 4.91 4.95 -3.56
C SER A 110 3.85 5.85 -4.20
N GLY A 111 3.31 6.76 -3.40
CA GLY A 111 2.29 7.74 -3.77
C GLY A 111 1.38 8.07 -2.59
N SER A 112 0.54 9.07 -2.74
CA SER A 112 -0.42 9.46 -1.71
C SER A 112 -1.56 8.45 -1.62
N VAL A 113 -2.08 8.02 -2.78
CA VAL A 113 -3.19 7.06 -2.93
C VAL A 113 -2.83 5.99 -3.95
N GLY A 114 -3.46 4.83 -3.86
CA GLY A 114 -3.36 3.77 -4.86
C GLY A 114 -2.13 2.88 -4.77
N LYS A 115 -1.17 3.12 -3.86
CA LYS A 115 0.05 2.31 -3.71
C LYS A 115 -0.21 0.80 -3.70
N THR A 116 -1.03 0.34 -2.77
CA THR A 116 -1.29 -1.08 -2.57
C THR A 116 -2.04 -1.70 -3.75
N SER A 117 -3.07 -1.01 -4.27
CA SER A 117 -3.81 -1.51 -5.45
C SER A 117 -2.88 -1.60 -6.66
N THR A 118 -2.04 -0.58 -6.90
CA THR A 118 -1.08 -0.59 -8.01
C THR A 118 -0.01 -1.69 -7.80
N LYS A 119 0.50 -1.88 -6.58
CA LYS A 119 1.41 -3.00 -6.23
C LYS A 119 0.80 -4.34 -6.58
N GLU A 120 -0.46 -4.57 -6.20
CA GLU A 120 -1.15 -5.83 -6.48
C GLU A 120 -1.37 -6.05 -7.98
N ILE A 121 -1.74 -4.99 -8.71
CA ILE A 121 -1.91 -5.08 -10.16
C ILE A 121 -0.57 -5.34 -10.85
N ILE A 122 0.48 -4.60 -10.48
CA ILE A 122 1.84 -4.85 -11.00
C ILE A 122 2.26 -6.31 -10.72
N ALA A 123 2.09 -6.77 -9.48
CA ALA A 123 2.46 -8.14 -9.12
C ALA A 123 1.62 -9.19 -9.88
N SER A 124 0.32 -8.95 -10.10
CA SER A 124 -0.53 -9.83 -10.91
C SER A 124 -0.06 -9.92 -12.37
N VAL A 125 0.30 -8.76 -12.95
CA VAL A 125 0.79 -8.71 -14.34
C VAL A 125 2.17 -9.37 -14.45
N LEU A 126 3.08 -9.07 -13.52
CA LEU A 126 4.42 -9.66 -13.54
C LEU A 126 4.39 -11.18 -13.29
N ALA A 127 3.42 -11.68 -12.55
CA ALA A 127 3.27 -13.11 -12.27
C ALA A 127 2.97 -13.96 -13.51
N GLU A 128 2.58 -13.36 -14.64
CA GLU A 128 2.43 -14.08 -15.92
C GLU A 128 3.78 -14.46 -16.57
N HIS A 129 4.86 -13.82 -16.12
CA HIS A 129 6.21 -14.06 -16.66
C HIS A 129 7.25 -14.39 -15.58
N PHE A 130 7.12 -13.84 -14.38
CA PHE A 130 8.06 -13.93 -13.28
C PHE A 130 7.45 -14.66 -12.07
N HIS A 131 8.30 -15.37 -11.31
CA HIS A 131 7.96 -15.73 -9.94
C HIS A 131 8.10 -14.48 -9.05
N THR A 132 7.03 -13.75 -8.90
CA THR A 132 7.02 -12.39 -8.37
C THR A 132 6.81 -12.38 -6.86
N HIS A 133 7.78 -11.80 -6.13
CA HIS A 133 7.64 -11.43 -4.72
C HIS A 133 6.96 -10.06 -4.58
N LYS A 134 6.18 -9.84 -3.52
CA LYS A 134 5.57 -8.53 -3.23
C LYS A 134 5.41 -8.28 -1.76
N THR A 135 5.38 -6.99 -1.37
CA THR A 135 5.01 -6.58 -0.01
C THR A 135 3.65 -7.15 0.38
N GLN A 136 3.61 -7.87 1.50
CA GLN A 136 2.39 -8.42 2.07
C GLN A 136 1.73 -7.42 3.02
N GLY A 137 0.39 -7.35 2.99
CA GLY A 137 -0.37 -6.45 3.87
C GLY A 137 0.12 -5.01 3.77
N ASN A 138 0.46 -4.42 4.92
CA ASN A 138 0.97 -3.07 5.09
C ASN A 138 2.45 -3.02 5.55
N PHE A 139 3.25 -4.04 5.24
CA PHE A 139 4.69 -4.06 5.57
C PHE A 139 5.50 -3.13 4.67
N ASN A 140 5.13 -1.85 4.66
CA ASN A 140 5.63 -0.82 3.76
C ASN A 140 6.40 0.33 4.45
N ASN A 141 6.62 0.24 5.75
CA ASN A 141 7.37 1.21 6.57
C ASN A 141 8.77 0.70 6.95
N ALA A 142 9.51 1.45 7.76
CA ALA A 142 10.88 1.17 8.16
C ALA A 142 11.10 -0.18 8.89
N LEU A 143 10.06 -0.77 9.45
CA LEU A 143 10.09 -2.13 10.04
C LEU A 143 9.51 -3.17 9.09
N GLY A 144 8.56 -2.80 8.24
CA GLY A 144 7.87 -3.72 7.33
C GLY A 144 8.69 -4.07 6.09
N VAL A 145 9.40 -3.09 5.51
CA VAL A 145 10.24 -3.33 4.31
C VAL A 145 11.35 -4.36 4.58
N PRO A 146 12.10 -4.32 5.70
CA PRO A 146 13.01 -5.41 6.06
C PRO A 146 12.36 -6.80 6.07
N ILE A 147 11.19 -6.93 6.71
CA ILE A 147 10.45 -8.20 6.77
C ILE A 147 10.04 -8.66 5.37
N THR A 148 9.60 -7.72 4.52
CA THR A 148 9.29 -8.00 3.11
C THR A 148 10.52 -8.53 2.37
N LEU A 149 11.69 -7.91 2.55
CA LEU A 149 12.92 -8.32 1.90
C LEU A 149 13.42 -9.68 2.42
N PHE A 150 13.34 -9.96 3.72
CA PHE A 150 13.71 -11.27 4.29
C PHE A 150 12.82 -12.42 3.81
N ALA A 151 11.64 -12.15 3.31
CA ALA A 151 10.75 -13.15 2.72
C ALA A 151 11.10 -13.48 1.24
N LEU A 152 12.09 -12.80 0.65
CA LEU A 152 12.61 -13.19 -0.67
C LEU A 152 13.25 -14.58 -0.63
N GLU A 153 12.96 -15.37 -1.63
CA GLU A 153 13.51 -16.70 -1.84
C GLU A 153 14.33 -16.76 -3.14
N GLU A 154 15.23 -17.71 -3.24
CA GLU A 154 16.09 -17.89 -4.40
C GLU A 154 15.30 -18.12 -5.71
N THR A 155 14.08 -18.64 -5.58
CA THR A 155 13.18 -18.90 -6.70
C THR A 155 12.50 -17.65 -7.25
N HIS A 156 12.48 -16.54 -6.49
CA HIS A 156 11.87 -15.29 -6.98
C HIS A 156 12.71 -14.67 -8.09
N THR A 157 12.04 -14.21 -9.15
CA THR A 157 12.66 -13.61 -10.33
C THR A 157 12.24 -12.16 -10.57
N ALA A 158 11.32 -11.62 -9.77
CA ALA A 158 10.99 -10.20 -9.69
C ALA A 158 10.46 -9.86 -8.28
N ALA A 159 10.54 -8.59 -7.87
CA ALA A 159 10.00 -8.12 -6.59
C ALA A 159 9.30 -6.77 -6.74
N VAL A 160 8.17 -6.61 -6.04
CA VAL A 160 7.40 -5.36 -5.97
C VAL A 160 7.30 -4.90 -4.52
N ILE A 161 8.00 -3.81 -4.20
CA ILE A 161 8.17 -3.30 -2.84
C ILE A 161 7.38 -2.02 -2.67
N GLU A 162 6.33 -2.09 -1.84
CA GLU A 162 5.55 -0.91 -1.45
C GLU A 162 6.30 -0.12 -0.38
N MET A 163 6.40 1.20 -0.57
CA MET A 163 7.07 2.13 0.33
C MET A 163 6.10 3.23 0.75
N GLY A 164 5.67 3.18 2.01
CA GLY A 164 4.77 4.14 2.64
C GLY A 164 5.54 5.05 3.57
N ILE A 165 5.30 6.35 3.46
CA ILE A 165 5.96 7.38 4.28
C ILE A 165 4.95 8.36 4.85
N SER A 166 5.28 8.92 6.00
CA SER A 166 4.55 9.98 6.69
C SER A 166 5.41 11.22 6.99
N ASP A 167 6.75 11.11 6.87
CA ASP A 167 7.68 12.21 7.16
C ASP A 167 8.84 12.24 6.16
N PHE A 168 9.60 13.36 6.17
CA PHE A 168 10.82 13.52 5.37
C PHE A 168 11.92 12.54 5.80
N GLY A 169 12.72 12.08 4.83
CA GLY A 169 13.81 11.14 5.05
C GLY A 169 13.39 9.68 5.20
N GLU A 170 12.11 9.39 5.49
CA GLU A 170 11.64 8.00 5.57
C GLU A 170 11.79 7.27 4.22
N MET A 171 11.47 7.95 3.11
CA MET A 171 11.63 7.36 1.79
C MET A 171 13.08 6.98 1.47
N SER A 172 14.02 7.82 1.87
CA SER A 172 15.45 7.54 1.71
C SER A 172 15.83 6.23 2.40
N VAL A 173 15.35 6.02 3.64
CA VAL A 173 15.59 4.79 4.40
C VAL A 173 15.01 3.57 3.70
N LEU A 174 13.77 3.65 3.19
CA LEU A 174 13.10 2.53 2.52
C LEU A 174 13.75 2.20 1.16
N ALA A 175 14.04 3.23 0.39
CA ALA A 175 14.59 3.09 -0.95
C ALA A 175 16.06 2.64 -0.92
N GLU A 176 16.83 3.02 0.11
CA GLU A 176 18.19 2.52 0.33
C GLU A 176 18.21 0.99 0.53
N MET A 177 17.21 0.43 1.24
CA MET A 177 17.09 -1.00 1.39
C MET A 177 16.61 -1.70 0.11
N ALA A 178 15.62 -1.12 -0.57
CA ALA A 178 14.98 -1.73 -1.74
C ALA A 178 15.84 -1.62 -3.01
N GLN A 179 16.59 -0.52 -3.20
CA GLN A 179 17.39 -0.20 -4.38
C GLN A 179 16.65 -0.55 -5.69
N PRO A 180 15.52 0.13 -5.98
CA PRO A 180 14.68 -0.25 -7.10
C PRO A 180 15.38 -0.04 -8.44
N SER A 181 15.12 -0.94 -9.40
CA SER A 181 15.44 -0.74 -10.82
C SER A 181 14.34 0.00 -11.56
N ILE A 182 13.10 -0.03 -11.01
CA ILE A 182 11.95 0.72 -11.50
C ILE A 182 11.30 1.42 -10.31
N ALA A 183 11.16 2.75 -10.36
CA ALA A 183 10.50 3.57 -9.35
C ALA A 183 9.14 4.04 -9.85
N VAL A 184 8.06 3.69 -9.16
CA VAL A 184 6.68 4.04 -9.53
C VAL A 184 6.10 5.03 -8.53
N LEU A 185 5.61 6.18 -8.99
CA LEU A 185 4.82 7.11 -8.19
C LEU A 185 3.40 7.24 -8.75
N THR A 186 2.40 6.95 -7.92
CA THR A 186 0.99 6.95 -8.33
C THR A 186 0.40 8.35 -8.38
N ASN A 187 0.67 9.18 -7.39
CA ASN A 187 0.21 10.58 -7.31
C ASN A 187 0.85 11.33 -6.14
N VAL A 188 0.70 12.66 -6.17
CA VAL A 188 1.02 13.59 -5.09
C VAL A 188 -0.26 14.28 -4.64
N GLY A 189 -0.84 13.82 -3.52
CA GLY A 189 -2.10 14.32 -2.97
C GLY A 189 -1.96 14.75 -1.52
N LYS A 190 -3.03 15.35 -0.99
CA LYS A 190 -3.11 15.87 0.39
C LYS A 190 -3.14 14.71 1.40
N CYS A 191 -1.97 14.24 1.81
CA CYS A 191 -1.79 13.22 2.85
C CYS A 191 -0.62 13.59 3.75
N HIS A 192 -0.68 13.22 5.03
CA HIS A 192 0.37 13.47 6.03
C HIS A 192 0.82 14.95 6.07
N LEU A 193 -0.11 15.89 5.84
CA LEU A 193 0.19 17.32 5.76
C LEU A 193 0.69 17.91 7.10
N GLU A 194 0.40 17.25 8.19
CA GLU A 194 0.94 17.59 9.51
C GLU A 194 2.48 17.62 9.50
N ASN A 195 3.11 16.62 8.89
CA ASN A 195 4.56 16.48 8.82
C ASN A 195 5.12 17.07 7.51
N LEU A 196 4.50 16.74 6.37
CA LEU A 196 4.98 17.10 5.03
C LEU A 196 4.55 18.50 4.58
N LYS A 197 3.68 19.18 5.35
CA LYS A 197 3.23 20.58 5.22
C LYS A 197 2.31 20.84 4.03
N ASP A 198 2.77 20.61 2.81
CA ASP A 198 2.07 20.92 1.57
C ASP A 198 2.37 19.90 0.45
N LEU A 199 1.81 20.10 -0.74
CA LEU A 199 2.01 19.21 -1.88
C LEU A 199 3.46 19.18 -2.38
N GLU A 200 4.20 20.28 -2.25
CA GLU A 200 5.61 20.33 -2.61
C GLU A 200 6.43 19.47 -1.64
N GLY A 201 6.15 19.54 -0.35
CA GLY A 201 6.75 18.68 0.67
C GLY A 201 6.42 17.21 0.43
N VAL A 202 5.16 16.86 0.09
CA VAL A 202 4.77 15.49 -0.25
C VAL A 202 5.53 15.00 -1.49
N MET A 203 5.65 15.81 -2.53
CA MET A 203 6.41 15.49 -3.74
C MET A 203 7.88 15.24 -3.39
N LYS A 204 8.52 16.19 -2.68
CA LYS A 204 9.92 16.09 -2.28
C LYS A 204 10.21 14.83 -1.49
N ALA A 205 9.38 14.53 -0.49
CA ALA A 205 9.55 13.33 0.33
C ALA A 205 9.43 12.03 -0.49
N LYS A 206 8.49 11.97 -1.44
CA LYS A 206 8.30 10.76 -2.26
C LYS A 206 9.37 10.58 -3.34
N THR A 207 9.87 11.68 -3.92
CA THR A 207 10.92 11.64 -4.94
C THR A 207 12.31 11.33 -4.37
N GLU A 208 12.50 11.33 -3.04
CA GLU A 208 13.73 10.81 -2.40
C GLU A 208 14.05 9.37 -2.87
N MET A 209 13.03 8.58 -3.26
CA MET A 209 13.23 7.24 -3.85
C MET A 209 14.18 7.25 -5.05
N PHE A 210 14.18 8.31 -5.82
CA PHE A 210 14.97 8.40 -7.05
C PHE A 210 16.48 8.44 -6.79
N ASN A 211 16.90 8.88 -5.60
CA ASN A 211 18.32 8.91 -5.22
C ASN A 211 18.91 7.50 -5.07
N TYR A 212 18.07 6.49 -4.93
CA TYR A 212 18.45 5.09 -4.76
C TYR A 212 18.04 4.21 -5.95
N LEU A 213 17.62 4.84 -7.05
CA LEU A 213 17.32 4.13 -8.30
C LEU A 213 18.63 3.56 -8.86
N GLN A 214 18.59 2.32 -9.28
CA GLN A 214 19.75 1.69 -9.93
C GLN A 214 20.14 2.43 -11.20
N SER A 215 21.44 2.45 -11.52
CA SER A 215 21.95 3.10 -12.72
C SER A 215 21.25 2.61 -13.98
N GLY A 216 20.76 3.54 -14.80
CA GLY A 216 19.96 3.23 -16.00
C GLY A 216 18.54 2.76 -15.71
N GLY A 217 18.08 2.85 -14.46
CA GLY A 217 16.74 2.48 -14.05
C GLY A 217 15.65 3.34 -14.68
N THR A 218 14.40 2.96 -14.44
CA THR A 218 13.22 3.62 -15.03
C THR A 218 12.34 4.25 -13.95
N VAL A 219 11.91 5.49 -14.17
CA VAL A 219 10.92 6.19 -13.36
C VAL A 219 9.57 6.15 -14.10
N VAL A 220 8.53 5.65 -13.43
CA VAL A 220 7.17 5.52 -13.96
C VAL A 220 6.25 6.46 -13.18
N LEU A 221 5.72 7.48 -13.83
CA LEU A 221 4.96 8.57 -13.21
C LEU A 221 3.56 8.68 -13.79
N ASN A 222 2.59 8.95 -12.91
CA ASN A 222 1.28 9.40 -13.37
C ASN A 222 1.38 10.80 -13.96
N GLY A 223 1.29 10.91 -15.29
CA GLY A 223 1.43 12.17 -16.00
C GLY A 223 0.16 13.03 -15.98
N ASP A 224 -0.97 12.53 -15.45
CA ASP A 224 -2.15 13.34 -15.17
C ASP A 224 -1.97 14.18 -13.89
N ASP A 225 -0.94 13.89 -13.10
CA ASP A 225 -0.57 14.66 -11.90
C ASP A 225 0.46 15.74 -12.24
N GLU A 226 0.01 17.01 -12.20
CA GLU A 226 0.84 18.15 -12.53
C GLU A 226 2.08 18.29 -11.61
N ASN A 227 2.04 17.76 -10.40
CA ASN A 227 3.19 17.78 -9.49
C ASN A 227 4.23 16.76 -9.95
N LEU A 228 3.81 15.56 -10.34
CA LEU A 228 4.72 14.52 -10.84
C LEU A 228 5.35 14.91 -12.19
N ARG A 229 4.66 15.69 -13.02
CA ARG A 229 5.25 16.27 -14.25
C ARG A 229 6.43 17.21 -13.98
N LYS A 230 6.50 17.80 -12.78
CA LYS A 230 7.57 18.73 -12.35
C LYS A 230 8.69 18.01 -11.59
N ALA A 231 8.58 16.70 -11.37
CA ALA A 231 9.58 15.94 -10.64
C ALA A 231 10.93 15.94 -11.35
N GLU A 232 11.99 16.17 -10.62
CA GLU A 232 13.36 16.08 -11.14
C GLU A 232 13.73 14.61 -11.35
N ILE A 233 14.05 14.24 -12.60
CA ILE A 233 14.42 12.89 -12.98
C ILE A 233 15.94 12.73 -12.86
N PRO A 234 16.46 11.67 -12.21
CA PRO A 234 17.89 11.44 -12.11
C PRO A 234 18.57 11.34 -13.48
N GLU A 235 19.78 11.86 -13.58
CA GLU A 235 20.57 11.77 -14.80
C GLU A 235 20.78 10.31 -15.23
N GLY A 236 20.51 10.00 -16.50
CA GLY A 236 20.63 8.67 -17.07
C GLY A 236 19.44 7.73 -16.76
N ALA A 237 18.47 8.14 -15.95
CA ALA A 237 17.23 7.38 -15.79
C ALA A 237 16.27 7.58 -16.96
N LYS A 238 15.51 6.55 -17.32
CA LYS A 238 14.40 6.64 -18.25
C LYS A 238 13.15 7.13 -17.51
N VAL A 239 12.29 7.89 -18.17
CA VAL A 239 10.98 8.25 -17.64
C VAL A 239 9.89 7.75 -18.55
N ILE A 240 8.81 7.23 -17.96
CA ILE A 240 7.57 6.83 -18.65
C ILE A 240 6.42 7.48 -17.93
N TYR A 241 5.64 8.27 -18.65
CA TYR A 241 4.41 8.86 -18.15
C TYR A 241 3.22 8.00 -18.52
N TYR A 242 2.38 7.70 -17.54
CA TYR A 242 1.12 7.01 -17.75
C TYR A 242 -0.07 7.83 -17.22
N GLY A 243 -1.25 7.63 -17.76
CA GLY A 243 -2.46 8.33 -17.32
C GLY A 243 -3.63 8.16 -18.25
N LEU A 244 -4.70 8.94 -18.04
CA LEU A 244 -5.86 8.96 -18.91
C LEU A 244 -5.73 10.02 -20.03
N GLY A 245 -4.89 11.04 -19.81
CA GLY A 245 -4.60 12.06 -20.80
C GLY A 245 -3.79 11.53 -21.97
N GLY A 246 -4.14 11.92 -23.20
CA GLY A 246 -3.49 11.45 -24.43
C GLY A 246 -2.08 12.00 -24.66
N ASP A 247 -1.56 12.83 -23.78
CA ASP A 247 -0.19 13.37 -23.77
C ASP A 247 0.79 12.51 -22.94
N ASN A 248 0.31 11.37 -22.43
CA ASN A 248 1.12 10.36 -21.75
C ASN A 248 1.71 9.35 -22.74
N ASP A 249 2.84 8.73 -22.40
CA ASP A 249 3.45 7.65 -23.18
C ASP A 249 2.56 6.41 -23.23
N ILE A 250 1.82 6.17 -22.10
CA ILE A 250 0.87 5.08 -21.97
C ILE A 250 -0.45 5.67 -21.44
N PHE A 251 -1.52 5.55 -22.23
CA PHE A 251 -2.83 6.10 -21.84
C PHE A 251 -3.98 5.16 -22.23
N ALA A 252 -5.18 5.45 -21.71
CA ALA A 252 -6.37 4.68 -22.00
C ALA A 252 -7.49 5.50 -22.65
N THR A 253 -8.21 4.87 -23.57
CA THR A 253 -9.46 5.38 -24.16
C THR A 253 -10.56 4.31 -24.06
N ASP A 254 -11.77 4.65 -24.51
CA ASP A 254 -12.93 3.73 -24.55
C ASP A 254 -13.23 3.04 -23.21
N ILE A 255 -13.00 3.76 -22.11
CA ILE A 255 -13.20 3.22 -20.76
C ILE A 255 -14.70 2.98 -20.54
N LYS A 256 -15.06 1.71 -20.29
CA LYS A 256 -16.43 1.27 -20.06
C LYS A 256 -16.48 0.32 -18.86
N SER A 257 -17.20 0.72 -17.85
CA SER A 257 -17.51 -0.16 -16.70
C SER A 257 -18.80 -0.91 -16.92
N ASP A 258 -18.89 -2.15 -16.45
CA ASP A 258 -20.14 -2.89 -16.34
C ASP A 258 -20.96 -2.45 -15.12
N ASN A 259 -20.42 -1.52 -14.30
CA ASN A 259 -20.97 -1.07 -13.02
C ASN A 259 -21.18 -2.20 -11.99
N GLU A 260 -20.56 -3.35 -12.19
CA GLU A 260 -20.71 -4.51 -11.33
C GLU A 260 -19.39 -5.12 -10.87
N SER A 261 -18.42 -5.29 -11.75
CA SER A 261 -17.25 -6.10 -11.47
C SER A 261 -15.98 -5.75 -12.24
N PHE A 262 -16.09 -5.21 -13.44
CA PHE A 262 -14.91 -4.93 -14.27
C PHE A 262 -15.03 -3.61 -15.06
N THR A 263 -13.90 -3.18 -15.56
CA THR A 263 -13.78 -2.06 -16.49
C THR A 263 -12.97 -2.48 -17.72
N ASP A 264 -13.57 -2.33 -18.90
CA ASP A 264 -12.92 -2.49 -20.21
C ASP A 264 -12.32 -1.17 -20.66
N PHE A 265 -11.17 -1.20 -21.32
CA PHE A 265 -10.52 -0.02 -21.88
C PHE A 265 -9.56 -0.38 -23.02
N THR A 266 -9.23 0.60 -23.84
CA THR A 266 -8.21 0.48 -24.88
C THR A 266 -6.92 1.13 -24.37
N VAL A 267 -5.83 0.35 -24.28
CA VAL A 267 -4.50 0.83 -23.92
C VAL A 267 -3.79 1.33 -25.17
N HIS A 268 -3.20 2.51 -25.09
CA HIS A 268 -2.30 3.08 -26.09
C HIS A 268 -0.88 3.10 -25.53
N THR A 269 0.07 2.65 -26.30
CA THR A 269 1.51 2.68 -26.00
C THR A 269 2.27 3.26 -27.19
N THR A 270 3.55 3.55 -27.04
CA THR A 270 4.40 4.01 -28.14
C THR A 270 4.47 3.00 -29.30
N ASP A 271 4.24 1.71 -29.04
CA ASP A 271 4.41 0.62 -30.00
C ASP A 271 3.09 0.13 -30.60
N GLY A 272 1.94 0.59 -30.12
CA GLY A 272 0.63 0.16 -30.61
C GLY A 272 -0.50 0.28 -29.60
N THR A 273 -1.63 -0.35 -29.91
CA THR A 273 -2.84 -0.32 -29.08
C THR A 273 -3.41 -1.71 -28.88
N PHE A 274 -3.95 -1.98 -27.69
CA PHE A 274 -4.65 -3.23 -27.41
C PHE A 274 -5.80 -3.02 -26.42
N LYS A 275 -6.75 -3.94 -26.43
CA LYS A 275 -7.86 -3.94 -25.47
C LYS A 275 -7.44 -4.64 -24.19
N ALA A 276 -7.86 -4.11 -23.07
CA ALA A 276 -7.62 -4.68 -21.76
C ALA A 276 -8.87 -4.60 -20.89
N ARG A 277 -8.90 -5.45 -19.87
CA ARG A 277 -9.92 -5.50 -18.83
C ARG A 277 -9.24 -5.56 -17.47
N ILE A 278 -9.78 -4.83 -16.49
CA ILE A 278 -9.43 -4.99 -15.09
C ILE A 278 -10.66 -5.34 -14.27
N ASN A 279 -10.54 -6.35 -13.40
CA ASN A 279 -11.61 -6.75 -12.48
C ASN A 279 -11.71 -5.80 -11.29
N SER A 280 -12.05 -4.56 -11.58
CA SER A 280 -12.31 -3.49 -10.62
C SER A 280 -12.99 -2.32 -11.30
N LEU A 281 -13.55 -1.40 -10.51
CA LEU A 281 -14.33 -0.27 -11.01
C LEU A 281 -13.62 1.07 -10.80
N GLY A 282 -13.92 2.00 -11.69
CA GLY A 282 -13.51 3.39 -11.61
C GLY A 282 -12.20 3.71 -12.35
N ASN A 283 -12.14 4.95 -12.84
CA ASN A 283 -11.03 5.46 -13.64
C ASN A 283 -9.67 5.39 -12.92
N HIS A 284 -9.68 5.53 -11.58
CA HIS A 284 -8.46 5.40 -10.77
C HIS A 284 -7.86 3.98 -10.85
N MET A 285 -8.69 2.94 -11.00
CA MET A 285 -8.20 1.57 -11.17
C MET A 285 -7.63 1.35 -12.57
N VAL A 286 -8.19 2.01 -13.59
CA VAL A 286 -7.60 2.04 -14.94
C VAL A 286 -6.22 2.73 -14.90
N GLN A 287 -6.09 3.87 -14.19
CA GLN A 287 -4.78 4.52 -13.99
C GLN A 287 -3.77 3.58 -13.31
N ASN A 288 -4.18 2.87 -12.24
CA ASN A 288 -3.31 1.90 -11.58
C ASN A 288 -2.91 0.74 -12.53
N ALA A 289 -3.83 0.30 -13.42
CA ALA A 289 -3.54 -0.69 -14.44
C ALA A 289 -2.52 -0.18 -15.47
N LEU A 290 -2.62 1.10 -15.88
CA LEU A 290 -1.65 1.70 -16.80
C LEU A 290 -0.24 1.80 -16.20
N ALA A 291 -0.11 2.03 -14.89
CA ALA A 291 1.17 1.91 -14.19
C ALA A 291 1.76 0.50 -14.32
N ALA A 292 0.91 -0.54 -14.17
CA ALA A 292 1.34 -1.92 -14.34
C ALA A 292 1.74 -2.24 -15.80
N VAL A 293 1.02 -1.68 -16.78
CA VAL A 293 1.41 -1.78 -18.20
C VAL A 293 2.80 -1.16 -18.42
N ALA A 294 3.07 0.03 -17.85
CA ALA A 294 4.36 0.70 -17.98
C ALA A 294 5.51 -0.14 -17.41
N VAL A 295 5.33 -0.70 -16.22
CA VAL A 295 6.30 -1.59 -15.58
C VAL A 295 6.52 -2.86 -16.41
N ALA A 296 5.43 -3.52 -16.84
CA ALA A 296 5.49 -4.75 -17.63
C ALA A 296 6.19 -4.55 -18.98
N ARG A 297 5.87 -3.46 -19.69
CA ARG A 297 6.56 -3.11 -20.94
C ARG A 297 8.05 -2.84 -20.73
N THR A 298 8.42 -2.19 -19.63
CA THR A 298 9.83 -1.97 -19.27
C THR A 298 10.58 -3.29 -19.07
N LEU A 299 9.89 -4.30 -18.53
CA LEU A 299 10.46 -5.64 -18.28
C LEU A 299 10.26 -6.61 -19.46
N GLY A 300 9.71 -6.14 -20.58
CA GLY A 300 9.62 -6.92 -21.83
C GLY A 300 8.47 -7.91 -21.92
N LEU A 301 7.44 -7.78 -21.07
CA LEU A 301 6.25 -8.63 -21.17
C LEU A 301 5.49 -8.35 -22.46
N SER A 302 4.92 -9.40 -23.04
CA SER A 302 4.05 -9.32 -24.20
C SER A 302 2.67 -8.74 -23.84
N GLU A 303 1.95 -8.21 -24.83
CA GLU A 303 0.57 -7.72 -24.67
C GLU A 303 -0.34 -8.80 -24.09
N LYS A 304 -0.17 -10.07 -24.52
CA LYS A 304 -0.96 -11.20 -24.03
C LYS A 304 -0.76 -11.42 -22.53
N GLU A 305 0.48 -11.39 -22.06
CA GLU A 305 0.81 -11.55 -20.63
C GLU A 305 0.24 -10.38 -19.83
N ILE A 306 0.35 -9.15 -20.33
CA ILE A 306 -0.20 -7.96 -19.69
C ILE A 306 -1.70 -8.07 -19.53
N VAL A 307 -2.43 -8.39 -20.62
CA VAL A 307 -3.90 -8.54 -20.59
C VAL A 307 -4.30 -9.64 -19.61
N GLN A 308 -3.65 -10.80 -19.68
CA GLN A 308 -3.96 -11.91 -18.78
C GLN A 308 -3.74 -11.55 -17.31
N GLY A 309 -2.64 -10.87 -17.00
CA GLY A 309 -2.33 -10.45 -15.63
C GLY A 309 -3.30 -9.40 -15.09
N LEU A 310 -3.80 -8.48 -15.94
CA LEU A 310 -4.86 -7.54 -15.57
C LEU A 310 -6.20 -8.25 -15.31
N GLU A 311 -6.57 -9.23 -16.12
CA GLU A 311 -7.78 -10.04 -15.91
C GLU A 311 -7.67 -10.97 -14.68
N ASN A 312 -6.46 -11.41 -14.33
CA ASN A 312 -6.20 -12.23 -13.15
C ASN A 312 -6.18 -11.42 -11.85
N TYR A 313 -6.08 -10.09 -11.92
CA TYR A 313 -6.12 -9.24 -10.74
C TYR A 313 -7.40 -9.47 -9.92
N ARG A 314 -7.25 -9.50 -8.59
CA ARG A 314 -8.34 -9.55 -7.62
C ARG A 314 -8.14 -8.43 -6.60
N THR A 315 -9.23 -7.73 -6.29
CA THR A 315 -9.22 -6.69 -5.26
C THR A 315 -8.91 -7.29 -3.89
N ILE A 316 -8.24 -6.49 -3.05
CA ILE A 316 -8.01 -6.85 -1.65
C ILE A 316 -9.14 -6.22 -0.82
N GLY A 317 -9.58 -6.92 0.22
CA GLY A 317 -10.59 -6.39 1.16
C GLY A 317 -10.22 -5.01 1.69
N GLY A 318 -11.21 -4.14 1.86
CA GLY A 318 -11.03 -2.76 2.28
C GLY A 318 -10.52 -1.80 1.19
N ARG A 319 -10.40 -2.24 -0.09
CA ARG A 319 -9.88 -1.41 -1.20
C ARG A 319 -10.75 -1.53 -2.45
N ALA A 320 -11.86 -0.78 -2.44
CA ALA A 320 -12.86 -0.80 -3.50
C ALA A 320 -13.35 -2.23 -3.85
N ASN A 321 -13.42 -3.08 -2.83
CA ASN A 321 -13.87 -4.45 -2.99
C ASN A 321 -15.41 -4.49 -3.05
N ILE A 322 -15.96 -5.07 -4.12
CA ILE A 322 -17.41 -5.14 -4.32
C ILE A 322 -17.92 -6.45 -3.76
N ILE A 323 -18.82 -6.35 -2.81
CA ILE A 323 -19.45 -7.47 -2.12
C ILE A 323 -20.94 -7.43 -2.44
N LYS A 324 -21.42 -8.43 -3.14
CA LYS A 324 -22.87 -8.59 -3.41
C LYS A 324 -23.46 -9.51 -2.36
N THR A 325 -24.44 -9.01 -1.62
CA THR A 325 -25.29 -9.80 -0.73
C THR A 325 -26.62 -10.09 -1.42
N GLU A 326 -27.53 -10.81 -0.77
CA GLU A 326 -28.88 -11.04 -1.31
C GLU A 326 -29.70 -9.74 -1.40
N LYS A 327 -29.36 -8.71 -0.61
CA LYS A 327 -30.15 -7.49 -0.49
C LYS A 327 -29.45 -6.24 -1.00
N LEU A 328 -28.12 -6.17 -0.88
CA LEU A 328 -27.34 -4.95 -1.07
C LEU A 328 -26.08 -5.23 -1.91
N THR A 329 -25.55 -4.17 -2.51
CA THR A 329 -24.16 -4.14 -3.02
C THR A 329 -23.33 -3.27 -2.09
N VAL A 330 -22.24 -3.79 -1.54
CA VAL A 330 -21.32 -3.05 -0.67
C VAL A 330 -20.01 -2.78 -1.43
N ILE A 331 -19.61 -1.53 -1.50
CA ILE A 331 -18.28 -1.12 -1.94
C ILE A 331 -17.44 -0.94 -0.67
N ASP A 332 -16.72 -2.01 -0.30
CA ASP A 332 -15.81 -2.01 0.84
C ASP A 332 -14.50 -1.31 0.46
N ASP A 333 -14.36 -0.07 0.89
CA ASP A 333 -13.16 0.76 0.71
C ASP A 333 -12.70 1.37 2.05
N CYS A 334 -12.87 0.60 3.13
CA CYS A 334 -12.70 1.04 4.51
C CYS A 334 -11.28 0.93 5.06
N TYR A 335 -10.27 0.51 4.26
CA TYR A 335 -8.91 0.36 4.76
C TYR A 335 -8.29 1.67 5.23
N ASN A 336 -8.44 2.77 4.46
CA ASN A 336 -7.99 4.11 4.86
C ASN A 336 -8.71 5.18 4.03
N ALA A 337 -8.66 6.43 4.50
CA ALA A 337 -9.27 7.56 3.82
C ALA A 337 -8.38 8.82 3.82
N ASN A 338 -8.40 9.52 2.70
CA ASN A 338 -7.92 10.89 2.53
C ASN A 338 -8.79 11.58 1.47
N PRO A 339 -8.67 12.91 1.26
CA PRO A 339 -9.56 13.65 0.36
C PRO A 339 -9.58 13.11 -1.06
N GLU A 340 -8.44 12.75 -1.64
CA GLU A 340 -8.34 12.25 -3.01
C GLU A 340 -9.02 10.88 -3.15
N SER A 341 -8.78 9.97 -2.21
CA SER A 341 -9.41 8.64 -2.23
C SER A 341 -10.90 8.70 -1.97
N MET A 342 -11.37 9.58 -1.08
CA MET A 342 -12.80 9.82 -0.86
C MET A 342 -13.49 10.32 -2.14
N LYS A 343 -12.89 11.32 -2.81
CA LYS A 343 -13.40 11.85 -4.10
C LYS A 343 -13.48 10.76 -5.16
N ALA A 344 -12.47 9.90 -5.27
CA ALA A 344 -12.45 8.81 -6.25
C ALA A 344 -13.56 7.78 -5.97
N SER A 345 -13.72 7.36 -4.71
CA SER A 345 -14.72 6.38 -4.30
C SER A 345 -16.15 6.90 -4.47
N LEU A 346 -16.40 8.18 -4.13
CA LEU A 346 -17.70 8.84 -4.34
C LEU A 346 -18.07 8.91 -5.83
N LYS A 347 -17.11 9.25 -6.71
CA LYS A 347 -17.31 9.25 -8.15
C LYS A 347 -17.59 7.84 -8.70
N THR A 348 -16.96 6.82 -8.12
CA THR A 348 -17.26 5.43 -8.48
C THR A 348 -18.68 5.05 -8.06
N LEU A 349 -19.08 5.36 -6.82
CA LEU A 349 -20.45 5.13 -6.34
C LEU A 349 -21.49 5.83 -7.21
N ALA A 350 -21.23 7.07 -7.64
CA ALA A 350 -22.15 7.86 -8.46
C ALA A 350 -22.50 7.22 -9.82
N ASN A 351 -21.67 6.27 -10.30
CA ASN A 351 -21.92 5.54 -11.56
C ASN A 351 -22.82 4.31 -11.40
N PHE A 352 -23.16 3.93 -10.17
CA PHE A 352 -24.06 2.82 -9.95
C PHE A 352 -25.52 3.22 -10.18
N ASP A 353 -26.31 2.26 -10.66
CA ASP A 353 -27.76 2.40 -10.79
C ASP A 353 -28.45 2.18 -9.42
N GLY A 354 -29.68 2.65 -9.30
CA GLY A 354 -30.48 2.51 -8.09
C GLY A 354 -30.11 3.54 -7.01
N ARG A 355 -30.40 3.21 -5.76
CA ARG A 355 -30.15 4.08 -4.60
C ARG A 355 -28.70 3.97 -4.13
N ARG A 356 -28.00 5.09 -4.07
CA ARG A 356 -26.57 5.21 -3.78
C ARG A 356 -26.38 5.83 -2.40
N VAL A 357 -25.83 5.04 -1.50
CA VAL A 357 -25.59 5.40 -0.11
C VAL A 357 -24.09 5.49 0.16
N ALA A 358 -23.63 6.60 0.75
CA ALA A 358 -22.26 6.73 1.21
C ALA A 358 -22.22 6.72 2.75
N LEU A 359 -21.47 5.75 3.32
CA LEU A 359 -21.19 5.65 4.75
C LEU A 359 -19.74 6.05 4.97
N LEU A 360 -19.50 7.29 5.41
CA LEU A 360 -18.18 7.89 5.47
C LEU A 360 -17.78 8.24 6.91
N GLY A 361 -16.51 7.99 7.25
CA GLY A 361 -15.93 8.39 8.53
C GLY A 361 -14.84 9.44 8.39
N ASP A 362 -14.25 9.80 9.54
CA ASP A 362 -13.18 10.80 9.60
C ASP A 362 -11.97 10.42 8.76
N MET A 363 -11.39 11.44 8.12
CA MET A 363 -10.05 11.41 7.53
C MET A 363 -9.05 11.99 8.52
N LYS A 364 -8.07 11.21 8.95
CA LYS A 364 -7.05 11.62 9.93
C LYS A 364 -5.80 12.19 9.25
N GLU A 365 -4.90 12.81 10.03
CA GLU A 365 -3.59 13.31 9.60
C GLU A 365 -3.63 14.43 8.54
N LEU A 366 -4.70 15.24 8.54
CA LEU A 366 -4.88 16.33 7.57
C LEU A 366 -4.42 17.70 8.10
N GLY A 367 -4.02 17.78 9.38
CA GLY A 367 -3.55 19.01 10.01
C GLY A 367 -4.63 20.08 10.12
N GLU A 368 -4.24 21.35 10.08
CA GLU A 368 -5.14 22.50 10.33
C GLU A 368 -6.35 22.60 9.37
N LYS A 369 -6.24 21.98 8.18
CA LYS A 369 -7.31 22.03 7.16
C LYS A 369 -8.29 20.86 7.24
N GLU A 370 -8.23 20.04 8.26
CA GLU A 370 -9.05 18.83 8.36
C GLU A 370 -10.55 19.09 8.21
N ARG A 371 -11.10 20.13 8.87
CA ARG A 371 -12.52 20.48 8.79
C ARG A 371 -12.94 20.97 7.41
N GLU A 372 -12.12 21.83 6.77
CA GLU A 372 -12.35 22.32 5.42
C GLU A 372 -12.40 21.16 4.42
N LEU A 373 -11.44 20.23 4.52
CA LEU A 373 -11.36 19.08 3.63
C LEU A 373 -12.52 18.09 3.81
N HIS A 374 -13.02 17.92 5.03
CA HIS A 374 -14.25 17.15 5.26
C HIS A 374 -15.47 17.85 4.66
N PHE A 375 -15.57 19.17 4.81
CA PHE A 375 -16.65 19.96 4.22
C PHE A 375 -16.68 19.81 2.70
N GLU A 376 -15.50 19.84 2.00
CA GLU A 376 -15.39 19.61 0.57
C GLU A 376 -15.94 18.24 0.15
N ILE A 377 -15.72 17.19 0.95
CA ILE A 377 -16.25 15.84 0.64
C ILE A 377 -17.78 15.81 0.74
N GLY A 378 -18.36 16.43 1.78
CA GLY A 378 -19.82 16.53 1.91
C GLY A 378 -20.45 17.31 0.73
N LYS A 379 -19.81 18.40 0.32
CA LYS A 379 -20.22 19.19 -0.85
C LYS A 379 -20.18 18.33 -2.13
N LEU A 380 -19.12 17.54 -2.34
CA LEU A 380 -19.02 16.65 -3.49
C LEU A 380 -20.11 15.58 -3.48
N ALA A 381 -20.45 14.99 -2.32
CA ALA A 381 -21.54 14.03 -2.21
C ALA A 381 -22.87 14.63 -2.68
N ALA A 382 -23.13 15.89 -2.31
CA ALA A 382 -24.30 16.64 -2.76
C ALA A 382 -24.27 16.96 -4.26
N GLU A 383 -23.11 17.38 -4.81
CA GLU A 383 -22.92 17.64 -6.23
C GLU A 383 -23.14 16.38 -7.10
N LEU A 384 -22.75 15.23 -6.59
CA LEU A 384 -22.97 13.92 -7.21
C LEU A 384 -24.41 13.42 -7.06
N LYS A 385 -25.25 14.13 -6.31
CA LYS A 385 -26.66 13.79 -6.06
C LYS A 385 -26.81 12.37 -5.52
N LEU A 386 -26.03 12.02 -4.51
CA LEU A 386 -26.21 10.76 -3.79
C LEU A 386 -27.57 10.75 -3.09
N ASP A 387 -28.15 9.57 -2.92
CA ASP A 387 -29.48 9.43 -2.36
C ASP A 387 -29.45 9.51 -0.82
N LEU A 388 -28.33 9.10 -0.19
CA LEU A 388 -28.13 9.21 1.26
C LEU A 388 -26.64 9.32 1.58
N LEU A 389 -26.30 10.23 2.49
CA LEU A 389 -24.99 10.34 3.12
C LEU A 389 -25.09 10.07 4.62
N ILE A 390 -24.44 9.02 5.09
CA ILE A 390 -24.28 8.70 6.51
C ILE A 390 -22.84 9.03 6.91
N THR A 391 -22.65 9.86 7.91
CA THR A 391 -21.31 10.24 8.36
C THR A 391 -21.08 9.89 9.82
N VAL A 392 -19.87 9.46 10.18
CA VAL A 392 -19.53 8.98 11.53
C VAL A 392 -18.21 9.59 11.99
N GLY A 393 -18.24 10.25 13.14
CA GLY A 393 -17.08 10.87 13.77
C GLY A 393 -17.17 12.39 13.88
N ASP A 394 -16.27 12.97 14.67
CA ASP A 394 -16.29 14.41 14.99
C ASP A 394 -16.01 15.32 13.79
N LEU A 395 -15.08 14.92 12.92
CA LEU A 395 -14.72 15.68 11.72
C LEU A 395 -15.73 15.49 10.60
N SER A 396 -16.33 14.31 10.52
CA SER A 396 -17.36 13.96 9.54
C SER A 396 -18.65 14.75 9.71
N LEU A 397 -18.85 15.41 10.87
CA LEU A 397 -19.91 16.40 11.06
C LEU A 397 -19.87 17.52 10.02
N GLU A 398 -18.68 17.90 9.53
CA GLU A 398 -18.54 18.91 8.49
C GLU A 398 -19.02 18.40 7.12
N MET A 399 -18.86 17.09 6.82
CA MET A 399 -19.45 16.48 5.62
C MET A 399 -20.99 16.53 5.67
N TYR A 400 -21.58 16.16 6.82
CA TYR A 400 -23.00 16.25 7.05
C TYR A 400 -23.55 17.66 6.86
N LYS A 401 -22.93 18.67 7.50
CA LYS A 401 -23.34 20.08 7.37
C LYS A 401 -23.32 20.56 5.91
N ALA A 402 -22.34 20.13 5.12
CA ALA A 402 -22.20 20.50 3.73
C ALA A 402 -23.26 19.83 2.83
N ALA A 403 -23.61 18.58 3.10
CA ALA A 403 -24.49 17.78 2.26
C ALA A 403 -25.98 17.97 2.57
N ARG A 404 -26.35 18.05 3.86
CA ARG A 404 -27.75 18.06 4.35
C ARG A 404 -28.68 19.07 3.67
N PRO A 405 -28.25 20.29 3.26
CA PRO A 405 -29.15 21.21 2.56
C PRO A 405 -29.60 20.73 1.18
N TYR A 406 -28.98 19.71 0.60
CA TYR A 406 -29.13 19.32 -0.80
C TYR A 406 -29.53 17.86 -1.01
N ILE A 407 -29.14 16.96 -0.08
CA ILE A 407 -29.43 15.52 -0.12
C ILE A 407 -29.81 15.03 1.28
N ASP A 408 -30.41 13.84 1.36
CA ASP A 408 -30.64 13.19 2.65
C ASP A 408 -29.29 12.87 3.30
N ALA A 409 -29.14 13.29 4.56
CA ALA A 409 -27.89 13.09 5.29
C ALA A 409 -28.15 12.88 6.79
N GLU A 410 -27.37 11.97 7.39
CA GLU A 410 -27.37 11.68 8.82
C GLU A 410 -25.94 11.69 9.37
N TRP A 411 -25.82 12.04 10.66
CA TRP A 411 -24.53 12.06 11.34
C TRP A 411 -24.61 11.37 12.69
N TYR A 412 -23.60 10.57 12.97
CA TYR A 412 -23.42 9.87 14.24
C TYR A 412 -22.05 10.20 14.82
N GLN A 413 -21.98 10.29 16.15
CA GLN A 413 -20.72 10.59 16.82
C GLN A 413 -19.77 9.39 16.85
N SER A 414 -20.30 8.19 16.90
CA SER A 414 -19.52 6.96 17.01
C SER A 414 -20.03 5.82 16.10
N ILE A 415 -19.20 4.82 15.88
CA ILE A 415 -19.58 3.59 15.16
C ILE A 415 -20.71 2.87 15.89
N GLU A 416 -20.64 2.81 17.22
CA GLU A 416 -21.63 2.12 18.05
C GLU A 416 -23.03 2.75 17.86
N GLU A 417 -23.09 4.08 17.77
CA GLU A 417 -24.33 4.80 17.50
C GLU A 417 -24.81 4.50 16.05
N ALA A 418 -23.92 4.59 15.08
CA ALA A 418 -24.28 4.31 13.69
C ALA A 418 -24.80 2.86 13.51
N LYS A 419 -24.22 1.88 14.19
CA LYS A 419 -24.66 0.46 14.18
C LYS A 419 -26.11 0.29 14.64
N LEU A 420 -26.61 1.12 15.54
CA LEU A 420 -27.98 1.01 16.06
C LEU A 420 -29.04 1.44 15.02
N TYR A 421 -28.73 2.43 14.20
CA TYR A 421 -29.71 3.10 13.34
C TYR A 421 -29.55 2.82 11.86
N MET A 422 -28.36 2.39 11.38
CA MET A 422 -28.13 2.23 9.94
C MET A 422 -29.05 1.19 9.28
N TYR A 423 -29.54 0.21 10.05
CA TYR A 423 -30.47 -0.80 9.53
C TYR A 423 -31.81 -0.22 9.07
N GLU A 424 -32.25 0.85 9.72
CA GLU A 424 -33.50 1.52 9.37
C GLU A 424 -33.38 2.39 8.12
N MET A 425 -32.12 2.73 7.74
CA MET A 425 -31.83 3.63 6.63
C MET A 425 -31.47 2.90 5.34
N LEU A 426 -30.98 1.66 5.44
CA LEU A 426 -30.61 0.84 4.28
C LEU A 426 -31.81 0.05 3.77
N THR A 427 -31.96 -0.01 2.46
CA THR A 427 -33.07 -0.71 1.80
C THR A 427 -32.57 -1.71 0.77
N ILE A 428 -33.38 -2.70 0.44
CA ILE A 428 -33.05 -3.70 -0.59
C ILE A 428 -32.77 -2.98 -1.93
N GLY A 429 -31.66 -3.33 -2.55
CA GLY A 429 -31.23 -2.76 -3.82
C GLY A 429 -30.24 -1.58 -3.67
N ASP A 430 -29.91 -1.16 -2.42
CA ASP A 430 -28.93 -0.11 -2.21
C ASP A 430 -27.51 -0.54 -2.64
N THR A 431 -26.77 0.42 -3.21
CA THR A 431 -25.32 0.35 -3.30
C THR A 431 -24.71 1.22 -2.22
N VAL A 432 -23.96 0.60 -1.30
CA VAL A 432 -23.41 1.24 -0.09
C VAL A 432 -21.90 1.32 -0.18
N LEU A 433 -21.34 2.52 -0.31
CA LEU A 433 -19.90 2.77 -0.15
C LEU A 433 -19.57 2.92 1.34
N VAL A 434 -18.59 2.16 1.83
CA VAL A 434 -18.08 2.25 3.20
C VAL A 434 -16.62 2.69 3.18
N LYS A 435 -16.31 3.88 3.77
CA LYS A 435 -14.94 4.43 3.74
C LYS A 435 -14.62 5.34 4.93
N ALA A 436 -13.47 5.07 5.58
CA ALA A 436 -12.93 5.89 6.67
C ALA A 436 -11.43 5.69 6.84
N SER A 437 -10.79 6.49 7.68
CA SER A 437 -9.43 6.22 8.15
C SER A 437 -9.36 4.89 8.91
N HIS A 438 -8.23 4.20 8.80
CA HIS A 438 -8.03 2.86 9.38
C HIS A 438 -8.36 2.77 10.88
N SER A 439 -8.01 3.79 11.64
CA SER A 439 -8.30 3.88 13.08
C SER A 439 -9.78 3.90 13.44
N MET A 440 -10.67 4.18 12.47
CA MET A 440 -12.12 4.23 12.64
C MET A 440 -12.78 2.85 12.64
N LYS A 441 -12.06 1.77 12.26
CA LYS A 441 -12.55 0.38 12.27
C LYS A 441 -13.86 0.16 11.49
N PHE A 442 -13.99 0.77 10.34
CA PHE A 442 -15.18 0.66 9.50
C PHE A 442 -15.38 -0.74 8.88
N ASP A 443 -14.38 -1.61 8.94
CA ASP A 443 -14.49 -3.03 8.68
C ASP A 443 -15.59 -3.70 9.52
N GLU A 444 -15.81 -3.26 10.76
CA GLU A 444 -16.91 -3.72 11.59
C GLU A 444 -18.30 -3.38 11.00
N LEU A 445 -18.44 -2.20 10.37
CA LEU A 445 -19.69 -1.81 9.68
C LEU A 445 -19.88 -2.62 8.40
N VAL A 446 -18.81 -2.88 7.65
CA VAL A 446 -18.87 -3.75 6.46
C VAL A 446 -19.37 -5.14 6.81
N GLU A 447 -18.80 -5.78 7.86
CA GLU A 447 -19.25 -7.10 8.30
C GLU A 447 -20.73 -7.09 8.72
N GLN A 448 -21.15 -6.06 9.44
CA GLN A 448 -22.54 -5.94 9.87
C GLN A 448 -23.52 -5.73 8.69
N ILE A 449 -23.14 -4.92 7.69
CA ILE A 449 -23.98 -4.71 6.49
C ILE A 449 -24.10 -5.99 5.65
N LYS A 450 -23.08 -6.85 5.65
CA LYS A 450 -23.11 -8.14 4.95
C LYS A 450 -24.10 -9.14 5.55
N GLU A 451 -24.44 -9.00 6.82
CA GLU A 451 -25.40 -9.85 7.53
C GLU A 451 -26.88 -9.41 7.32
N LEU A 452 -27.12 -8.23 6.71
CA LEU A 452 -28.45 -7.74 6.34
C LEU A 452 -29.05 -8.57 5.19
#